data_e774e80dde94a69dadf8ecbd53d5618f
#
_entry.id   e774e80dde94a69dadf8ecbd53d5618f
#
_cell.length_a   1.000
_cell.length_b   1.000
_cell.length_c   1.000
_cell.angle_alpha   90.00
_cell.angle_beta   90.00
_cell.angle_gamma   90.00
#
_symmetry.space_group_name_H-M   'P 1'
#
loop_
_entity.id
_entity.type
_entity.pdbx_description
1 polymer ?
#
loop_
_entity_poly.entity_id
_entity_poly.type
_entity_poly.pdbx_seq_one_letter_code
_entity_poly.pdbx_strand_id
1 'polypeptide(L)'
;MRSGIILILTVSILYGCASKNIENTLYDIESYIMERPDSALTILDTMDRSMLKSERHRAHHALLHAMALDKNYIDVSDDSIARTAVEYYSKRGPEKYEARSLYYLGLAYYYQEKYDKAILEFTKAEEIAKKSDSLY
;
A
#
# COMPACT_ATOMS: atom_id res chain seq x y z
N MET A 1 15.64 37.72 -17.31
CA MET A 1 14.74 37.46 -16.20
C MET A 1 13.43 36.74 -16.58
N ARG A 2 12.87 36.95 -17.76
CA ARG A 2 11.62 36.29 -18.18
C ARG A 2 11.75 34.79 -18.49
N SER A 3 12.87 34.31 -18.95
CA SER A 3 13.11 32.90 -19.35
C SER A 3 13.20 31.93 -18.13
N GLY A 4 13.68 32.38 -16.98
CA GLY A 4 13.84 31.53 -15.78
C GLY A 4 12.51 31.16 -15.12
N ILE A 5 11.53 32.05 -15.15
CA ILE A 5 10.20 31.84 -14.55
C ILE A 5 9.41 30.81 -15.35
N ILE A 6 9.53 30.82 -16.69
CA ILE A 6 8.85 29.87 -17.56
C ILE A 6 9.40 28.45 -17.38
N LEU A 7 10.70 28.30 -17.17
CA LEU A 7 11.35 27.01 -16.96
C LEU A 7 10.91 26.33 -15.63
N ILE A 8 10.76 27.13 -14.56
CA ILE A 8 10.30 26.63 -13.26
C ILE A 8 8.84 26.16 -13.32
N LEU A 9 7.98 26.89 -14.05
CA LEU A 9 6.57 26.53 -14.21
C LEU A 9 6.40 25.24 -15.03
N THR A 10 7.19 25.03 -16.08
CA THR A 10 7.10 23.80 -16.91
C THR A 10 7.57 22.56 -16.17
N VAL A 11 8.58 22.66 -15.32
CA VAL A 11 9.07 21.55 -14.48
C VAL A 11 8.01 21.14 -13.45
N SER A 12 7.32 22.10 -12.83
CA SER A 12 6.25 21.81 -11.85
C SER A 12 5.06 21.04 -12.47
N ILE A 13 4.72 21.34 -13.72
CA ILE A 13 3.62 20.66 -14.44
C ILE A 13 3.97 19.20 -14.76
N LEU A 14 5.21 18.92 -15.13
CA LEU A 14 5.66 17.55 -15.43
C LEU A 14 5.66 16.65 -14.19
N TYR A 15 6.06 17.16 -13.04
CA TYR A 15 6.03 16.40 -11.79
C TYR A 15 4.58 16.08 -11.31
N GLY A 16 3.66 17.00 -11.52
CA GLY A 16 2.25 16.80 -11.16
C GLY A 16 1.58 15.71 -12.01
N CYS A 17 1.84 15.64 -13.30
CA CYS A 17 1.30 14.62 -14.19
C CYS A 17 1.83 13.21 -13.87
N ALA A 18 3.11 13.06 -13.58
CA ALA A 18 3.71 11.77 -13.25
C ALA A 18 3.17 11.20 -11.91
N SER A 19 3.00 12.05 -10.90
CA SER A 19 2.44 11.65 -9.62
C SER A 19 0.98 11.20 -9.72
N LYS A 20 0.16 11.89 -10.50
CA LYS A 20 -1.23 11.54 -10.74
C LYS A 20 -1.38 10.23 -11.52
N ASN A 21 -0.45 9.93 -12.43
CA ASN A 21 -0.45 8.69 -13.18
C ASN A 21 -0.18 7.48 -12.26
N ILE A 22 0.82 7.54 -11.38
CA ILE A 22 1.13 6.43 -10.48
C ILE A 22 0.01 6.16 -9.48
N GLU A 23 -0.63 7.21 -8.97
CA GLU A 23 -1.77 7.08 -8.06
C GLU A 23 -2.94 6.36 -8.77
N ASN A 24 -3.29 6.76 -9.99
CA ASN A 24 -4.33 6.11 -10.78
C ASN A 24 -3.99 4.64 -11.05
N THR A 25 -2.75 4.34 -11.40
CA THR A 25 -2.29 2.96 -11.62
C THR A 25 -2.50 2.09 -10.37
N LEU A 26 -2.17 2.60 -9.18
CA LEU A 26 -2.37 1.86 -7.93
C LEU A 26 -3.87 1.63 -7.63
N TYR A 27 -4.73 2.62 -7.86
CA TYR A 27 -6.18 2.44 -7.72
C TYR A 27 -6.77 1.48 -8.75
N ASP A 28 -6.27 1.49 -9.98
CA ASP A 28 -6.67 0.52 -11.00
C ASP A 28 -6.32 -0.91 -10.56
N ILE A 29 -5.11 -1.13 -10.05
CA ILE A 29 -4.71 -2.44 -9.50
C ILE A 29 -5.63 -2.83 -8.35
N GLU A 30 -5.91 -1.94 -7.40
CA GLU A 30 -6.81 -2.21 -6.27
C GLU A 30 -8.19 -2.66 -6.75
N SER A 31 -8.69 -2.10 -7.85
CA SER A 31 -10.02 -2.41 -8.36
C SER A 31 -10.20 -3.85 -8.85
N TYR A 32 -9.13 -4.52 -9.28
CA TYR A 32 -9.20 -5.87 -9.84
C TYR A 32 -8.35 -6.93 -9.10
N ILE A 33 -7.60 -6.53 -8.08
CA ILE A 33 -6.64 -7.41 -7.37
C ILE A 33 -7.30 -8.69 -6.81
N MET A 34 -8.57 -8.62 -6.43
CA MET A 34 -9.31 -9.77 -5.92
C MET A 34 -9.70 -10.76 -7.01
N GLU A 35 -9.88 -10.28 -8.24
CA GLU A 35 -10.31 -11.11 -9.38
C GLU A 35 -9.12 -11.64 -10.19
N ARG A 36 -8.04 -10.84 -10.25
CA ARG A 36 -6.82 -11.13 -11.03
C ARG A 36 -5.55 -10.86 -10.23
N PRO A 37 -5.33 -11.60 -9.13
CA PRO A 37 -4.21 -11.35 -8.24
C PRO A 37 -2.84 -11.60 -8.88
N ASP A 38 -2.75 -12.54 -9.83
CA ASP A 38 -1.55 -12.84 -10.62
C ASP A 38 -1.11 -11.65 -11.49
N SER A 39 -2.07 -11.05 -12.19
CA SER A 39 -1.84 -9.83 -12.99
C SER A 39 -1.43 -8.65 -12.11
N ALA A 40 -2.09 -8.48 -10.97
CA ALA A 40 -1.75 -7.44 -10.00
C ALA A 40 -0.32 -7.61 -9.48
N LEU A 41 0.06 -8.82 -9.07
CA LEU A 41 1.40 -9.12 -8.59
C LEU A 41 2.46 -8.82 -9.64
N THR A 42 2.24 -9.26 -10.88
CA THR A 42 3.18 -9.01 -11.99
C THR A 42 3.44 -7.53 -12.19
N ILE A 43 2.40 -6.69 -12.16
CA ILE A 43 2.56 -5.23 -12.33
C ILE A 43 3.26 -4.61 -11.13
N LEU A 44 2.89 -5.01 -9.91
CA LEU A 44 3.50 -4.49 -8.68
C LEU A 44 4.99 -4.85 -8.57
N ASP A 45 5.38 -6.06 -8.97
CA ASP A 45 6.77 -6.53 -8.96
C ASP A 45 7.64 -5.80 -9.99
N THR A 46 7.08 -5.50 -11.16
CA THR A 46 7.81 -4.86 -12.27
C THR A 46 7.74 -3.34 -12.24
N MET A 47 6.95 -2.76 -11.31
CA MET A 47 6.82 -1.31 -11.18
C MET A 47 8.14 -0.65 -10.80
N ASP A 48 8.52 0.40 -11.55
CA ASP A 48 9.70 1.20 -11.22
C ASP A 48 9.50 1.93 -9.88
N ARG A 49 10.21 1.48 -8.88
CA ARG A 49 10.16 2.03 -7.52
C ARG A 49 10.55 3.51 -7.45
N SER A 50 11.32 4.01 -8.40
CA SER A 50 11.67 5.43 -8.49
C SER A 50 10.46 6.33 -8.73
N MET A 51 9.36 5.76 -9.24
CA MET A 51 8.08 6.46 -9.43
C MET A 51 7.30 6.64 -8.12
N LEU A 52 7.58 5.84 -7.09
CA LEU A 52 6.92 5.89 -5.78
C LEU A 52 7.53 7.00 -4.90
N LYS A 53 7.43 8.25 -5.34
CA LYS A 53 8.13 9.39 -4.72
C LYS A 53 7.57 9.79 -3.35
N SER A 54 6.25 9.65 -3.14
CA SER A 54 5.61 10.00 -1.86
C SER A 54 5.52 8.81 -0.92
N GLU A 55 5.46 9.08 0.40
CA GLU A 55 5.18 8.04 1.40
C GLU A 55 3.84 7.34 1.13
N ARG A 56 2.84 8.09 0.70
CA ARG A 56 1.53 7.56 0.33
C ARG A 56 1.62 6.55 -0.81
N HIS A 57 2.37 6.84 -1.88
CA HIS A 57 2.53 5.91 -3.00
C HIS A 57 3.27 4.64 -2.56
N ARG A 58 4.32 4.78 -1.74
CA ARG A 58 5.06 3.62 -1.20
C ARG A 58 4.17 2.76 -0.30
N ALA A 59 3.38 3.39 0.55
CA ALA A 59 2.46 2.67 1.45
C ALA A 59 1.35 1.95 0.67
N HIS A 60 0.74 2.62 -0.32
CA HIS A 60 -0.32 2.02 -1.14
C HIS A 60 0.23 0.85 -1.98
N HIS A 61 1.38 1.04 -2.64
CA HIS A 61 2.08 -0.05 -3.33
C HIS A 61 2.37 -1.22 -2.39
N ALA A 62 2.91 -0.96 -1.19
CA ALA A 62 3.24 -1.99 -0.22
C ALA A 62 2.00 -2.77 0.25
N LEU A 63 0.89 -2.08 0.52
CA LEU A 63 -0.37 -2.72 0.88
C LEU A 63 -0.87 -3.63 -0.24
N LEU A 64 -0.94 -3.13 -1.47
CA LEU A 64 -1.40 -3.91 -2.62
C LEU A 64 -0.47 -5.09 -2.91
N HIS A 65 0.85 -4.91 -2.73
CA HIS A 65 1.82 -5.97 -2.91
C HIS A 65 1.62 -7.10 -1.89
N ALA A 66 1.43 -6.77 -0.60
CA ALA A 66 1.11 -7.75 0.42
C ALA A 66 -0.21 -8.50 0.11
N MET A 67 -1.24 -7.78 -0.35
CA MET A 67 -2.49 -8.37 -0.80
C MET A 67 -2.29 -9.32 -1.98
N ALA A 68 -1.54 -8.91 -3.00
CA ALA A 68 -1.31 -9.72 -4.19
C ALA A 68 -0.54 -11.01 -3.87
N LEU A 69 0.46 -10.94 -2.99
CA LEU A 69 1.20 -12.11 -2.52
C LEU A 69 0.27 -13.10 -1.83
N ASP A 70 -0.54 -12.65 -0.87
CA ASP A 70 -1.51 -13.48 -0.16
C ASP A 70 -2.52 -14.15 -1.11
N LYS A 71 -3.09 -13.38 -2.05
CA LYS A 71 -4.07 -13.89 -3.02
C LYS A 71 -3.47 -14.86 -4.06
N ASN A 72 -2.16 -14.85 -4.24
CA ASN A 72 -1.41 -15.84 -5.04
C ASN A 72 -0.88 -17.01 -4.18
N TYR A 73 -1.31 -17.12 -2.92
CA TYR A 73 -0.88 -18.19 -1.99
C TYR A 73 0.64 -18.21 -1.75
N ILE A 74 1.27 -17.04 -1.75
CA ILE A 74 2.69 -16.88 -1.48
C ILE A 74 2.87 -16.49 -0.02
N ASP A 75 3.41 -17.39 0.78
CA ASP A 75 3.70 -17.16 2.20
C ASP A 75 4.89 -16.21 2.35
N VAL A 76 4.68 -15.07 2.97
CA VAL A 76 5.71 -14.04 3.14
C VAL A 76 6.05 -13.89 4.62
N SER A 77 7.24 -14.34 4.98
CA SER A 77 7.77 -14.16 6.33
C SER A 77 8.54 -12.84 6.52
N ASP A 78 8.84 -12.09 5.45
CA ASP A 78 9.42 -10.76 5.55
C ASP A 78 8.32 -9.73 5.85
N ASP A 79 8.37 -9.13 7.04
CA ASP A 79 7.39 -8.15 7.50
C ASP A 79 7.62 -6.73 6.95
N SER A 80 8.70 -6.48 6.20
CA SER A 80 9.10 -5.15 5.73
C SER A 80 8.05 -4.50 4.83
N ILE A 81 7.42 -5.30 3.96
CA ILE A 81 6.39 -4.83 3.03
C ILE A 81 5.17 -4.34 3.83
N ALA A 82 4.59 -5.19 4.67
CA ALA A 82 3.42 -4.84 5.47
C ALA A 82 3.72 -3.71 6.45
N ARG A 83 4.91 -3.68 7.05
CA ARG A 83 5.35 -2.61 7.94
C ARG A 83 5.36 -1.24 7.26
N THR A 84 5.83 -1.16 6.02
CA THR A 84 5.81 0.09 5.23
C THR A 84 4.40 0.66 5.12
N ALA A 85 3.40 -0.19 4.91
CA ALA A 85 1.99 0.24 4.86
C ALA A 85 1.47 0.65 6.24
N VAL A 86 1.74 -0.13 7.29
CA VAL A 86 1.33 0.17 8.67
C VAL A 86 1.90 1.51 9.14
N GLU A 87 3.18 1.78 8.93
CA GLU A 87 3.84 3.03 9.35
C GLU A 87 3.17 4.29 8.79
N TYR A 88 2.65 4.21 7.59
CA TYR A 88 1.91 5.31 6.97
C TYR A 88 0.45 5.35 7.44
N TYR A 89 -0.29 4.24 7.31
CA TYR A 89 -1.73 4.22 7.51
C TYR A 89 -2.15 4.30 8.97
N SER A 90 -1.29 3.94 9.93
CA SER A 90 -1.55 4.16 11.37
C SER A 90 -1.59 5.64 11.76
N LYS A 91 -1.10 6.54 10.91
CA LYS A 91 -1.05 7.97 11.16
C LYS A 91 -1.88 8.78 10.18
N ARG A 92 -2.13 8.24 9.00
CA ARG A 92 -2.72 8.97 7.86
C ARG A 92 -3.49 8.02 6.95
N GLY A 93 -4.62 8.47 6.50
CA GLY A 93 -5.40 7.77 5.50
C GLY A 93 -6.64 7.06 6.04
N PRO A 94 -7.36 6.34 5.18
CA PRO A 94 -8.57 5.66 5.56
C PRO A 94 -8.32 4.50 6.53
N GLU A 95 -9.16 4.36 7.57
CA GLU A 95 -9.10 3.28 8.55
C GLU A 95 -9.11 1.88 7.91
N LYS A 96 -9.81 1.72 6.79
CA LYS A 96 -9.80 0.45 6.04
C LYS A 96 -8.41 0.02 5.57
N TYR A 97 -7.53 0.97 5.23
CA TYR A 97 -6.17 0.65 4.82
C TYR A 97 -5.27 0.36 6.02
N GLU A 98 -5.50 1.03 7.15
CA GLU A 98 -4.84 0.71 8.40
C GLU A 98 -5.17 -0.72 8.84
N ALA A 99 -6.45 -1.07 8.90
CA ALA A 99 -6.90 -2.42 9.25
C ALA A 99 -6.30 -3.50 8.34
N ARG A 100 -6.33 -3.29 7.03
CA ARG A 100 -5.72 -4.22 6.06
C ARG A 100 -4.21 -4.34 6.24
N SER A 101 -3.51 -3.23 6.47
CA SER A 101 -2.06 -3.24 6.67
C SER A 101 -1.66 -4.01 7.93
N LEU A 102 -2.39 -3.84 9.03
CA LEU A 102 -2.21 -4.60 10.27
C LEU A 102 -2.50 -6.09 10.08
N TYR A 103 -3.52 -6.44 9.31
CA TYR A 103 -3.82 -7.83 8.96
C TYR A 103 -2.63 -8.49 8.24
N TYR A 104 -2.06 -7.85 7.21
CA TYR A 104 -0.90 -8.39 6.49
C TYR A 104 0.37 -8.42 7.32
N LEU A 105 0.54 -7.48 8.25
CA LEU A 105 1.64 -7.54 9.24
C LEU A 105 1.45 -8.74 10.19
N GLY A 106 0.23 -8.99 10.62
CA GLY A 106 -0.12 -10.17 11.40
C GLY A 106 0.18 -11.48 10.67
N LEU A 107 -0.14 -11.56 9.36
CA LEU A 107 0.20 -12.72 8.53
C LEU A 107 1.72 -12.94 8.44
N ALA A 108 2.51 -11.87 8.22
CA ALA A 108 3.95 -11.98 8.19
C ALA A 108 4.51 -12.52 9.52
N TYR A 109 4.00 -12.06 10.65
CA TYR A 109 4.38 -12.61 11.96
C TYR A 109 3.93 -14.06 12.15
N TYR A 110 2.77 -14.44 11.64
CA TYR A 110 2.29 -15.82 11.65
C TYR A 110 3.25 -16.75 10.91
N TYR A 111 3.68 -16.38 9.71
CA TYR A 111 4.68 -17.15 8.92
C TYR A 111 6.09 -17.14 9.54
N GLN A 112 6.38 -16.17 10.42
CA GLN A 112 7.59 -16.18 11.27
C GLN A 112 7.42 -17.02 12.54
N GLU A 113 6.29 -17.68 12.75
CA GLU A 113 5.92 -18.39 13.99
C GLU A 113 5.89 -17.50 15.26
N LYS A 114 5.76 -16.18 15.07
CA LYS A 114 5.64 -15.19 16.15
C LYS A 114 4.15 -14.97 16.47
N TYR A 115 3.50 -16.01 16.97
CA TYR A 115 2.05 -16.06 17.13
C TYR A 115 1.49 -14.97 18.06
N ASP A 116 2.21 -14.62 19.14
CA ASP A 116 1.77 -13.54 20.05
C ASP A 116 1.68 -12.20 19.32
N LYS A 117 2.67 -11.89 18.46
CA LYS A 117 2.65 -10.68 17.64
C LYS A 117 1.57 -10.74 16.57
N ALA A 118 1.39 -11.89 15.93
CA ALA A 118 0.36 -12.08 14.93
C ALA A 118 -1.04 -11.83 15.53
N ILE A 119 -1.35 -12.42 16.67
CA ILE A 119 -2.62 -12.22 17.39
C ILE A 119 -2.84 -10.75 17.72
N LEU A 120 -1.80 -10.06 18.21
CA LEU A 120 -1.89 -8.64 18.54
C LEU A 120 -2.27 -7.79 17.32
N GLU A 121 -1.62 -8.01 16.18
CA GLU A 121 -1.90 -7.22 14.98
C GLU A 121 -3.26 -7.58 14.36
N PHE A 122 -3.67 -8.85 14.39
CA PHE A 122 -5.03 -9.25 13.98
C PHE A 122 -6.12 -8.63 14.85
N THR A 123 -5.91 -8.59 16.17
CA THR A 123 -6.86 -7.96 17.10
C THR A 123 -7.01 -6.46 16.82
N LYS A 124 -5.91 -5.74 16.61
CA LYS A 124 -5.95 -4.33 16.24
C LYS A 124 -6.68 -4.12 14.91
N ALA A 125 -6.39 -4.95 13.91
CA ALA A 125 -7.04 -4.89 12.61
C ALA A 125 -8.56 -5.06 12.73
N GLU A 126 -9.00 -6.05 13.51
CA GLU A 126 -10.42 -6.31 13.77
C GLU A 126 -11.11 -5.15 14.50
N GLU A 127 -10.48 -4.59 15.52
CA GLU A 127 -11.02 -3.44 16.28
C GLU A 127 -11.23 -2.21 15.37
N ILE A 128 -10.27 -1.91 14.50
CA ILE A 128 -10.37 -0.79 13.56
C ILE A 128 -11.45 -1.05 12.52
N ALA A 129 -11.50 -2.26 11.96
CA ALA A 129 -12.52 -2.64 10.98
C ALA A 129 -13.93 -2.52 11.55
N LYS A 130 -14.19 -3.05 12.77
CA LYS A 130 -15.49 -2.94 13.45
C LYS A 130 -15.89 -1.49 13.69
N LYS A 131 -14.95 -0.63 14.06
CA LYS A 131 -15.19 0.80 14.27
C LYS A 131 -15.56 1.50 12.98
N SER A 132 -14.85 1.19 11.89
CA SER A 132 -15.12 1.74 10.56
C SER A 132 -16.50 1.33 10.03
N ASP A 133 -16.87 0.05 10.15
CA ASP A 133 -18.19 -0.45 9.71
C ASP A 133 -19.36 0.11 10.52
N SER A 134 -19.12 0.52 11.78
CA SER A 134 -20.17 1.11 12.64
C SER A 134 -20.48 2.57 12.28
N LEU A 135 -19.72 3.21 11.39
CA LEU A 135 -19.92 4.57 10.95
C LEU A 135 -20.75 4.68 9.65
N TYR A 136 -21.12 3.56 9.04
CA TYR A 136 -21.98 3.43 7.87
C TYR A 136 -23.25 2.60 8.19
#